data_fda3deb28451344ea2267494df3b1cc3
#
_entry.id   fda3deb28451344ea2267494df3b1cc3
#
_cell.length_a   1.000
_cell.length_b   1.000
_cell.length_c   1.000
_cell.angle_alpha   90.00
_cell.angle_beta   90.00
_cell.angle_gamma   90.00
#
_symmetry.space_group_name_H-M   'P 1'
#
loop_
_entity.id
_entity.type
_entity.pdbx_description
1 polymer ?
#
loop_
_entity_poly.entity_id
_entity_poly.type
_entity_poly.pdbx_seq_one_letter_code
_entity_poly.pdbx_strand_id
1 'polypeptide(L)'
;MPELPEVAGLVAFLAERLDGLAVEAVELASITVLKTFDPPPQALAGAPVDAVHRHGKFVDIDCDGTHLIFHLAKAGWLRWYEEVPKAPARPGKGPIALRVRLSDGSGFDLTEAGTRKSLAAYIVREPADVPGIAVLGPDPLGDDFTREQFGELIAGQKGQVKGVLRDQRVVAGIGNAYSDEILHAARVSPFALVGSLDDETLDRIYAALREVLTGAVAAATGKPAAELKDAKRAGMRVHGRTGEACPVCGDVVREVSFADRSLQYCATCQTGGKPLADRRTSKFLK
;
A
#
# COMPACT_ATOMS: atom_id res chain seq x y z
N MET A 1 2.52 -6.86 -0.59
CA MET A 1 1.42 -5.97 -0.14
C MET A 1 1.42 -4.74 -1.03
N PRO A 2 0.29 -4.35 -1.58
CA PRO A 2 0.15 -3.04 -2.23
C PRO A 2 0.41 -1.92 -1.22
N GLU A 3 1.13 -0.89 -1.66
CA GLU A 3 1.40 0.33 -0.91
C GLU A 3 0.90 1.51 -1.73
N LEU A 4 1.12 2.75 -1.29
CA LEU A 4 0.58 3.96 -1.91
C LEU A 4 0.67 3.96 -3.45
N PRO A 5 1.82 3.69 -4.10
CA PRO A 5 1.90 3.77 -5.56
C PRO A 5 1.03 2.75 -6.30
N GLU A 6 0.98 1.49 -5.83
CA GLU A 6 0.12 0.49 -6.45
C GLU A 6 -1.36 0.77 -6.22
N VAL A 7 -1.70 1.33 -5.04
CA VAL A 7 -3.09 1.74 -4.75
C VAL A 7 -3.48 2.95 -5.60
N ALA A 8 -2.58 3.92 -5.79
CA ALA A 8 -2.82 5.06 -6.69
C ALA A 8 -3.04 4.61 -8.14
N GLY A 9 -2.19 3.68 -8.64
CA GLY A 9 -2.39 3.11 -9.97
C GLY A 9 -3.71 2.34 -10.10
N LEU A 10 -4.12 1.63 -9.04
CA LEU A 10 -5.40 0.92 -9.02
C LEU A 10 -6.60 1.87 -8.97
N VAL A 11 -6.51 2.97 -8.23
CA VAL A 11 -7.53 4.03 -8.20
C VAL A 11 -7.68 4.67 -9.57
N ALA A 12 -6.58 5.03 -10.24
CA ALA A 12 -6.62 5.58 -11.59
C ALA A 12 -7.24 4.59 -12.59
N PHE A 13 -6.86 3.31 -12.51
CA PHE A 13 -7.44 2.24 -13.33
C PHE A 13 -8.96 2.10 -13.11
N LEU A 14 -9.40 2.10 -11.85
CA LEU A 14 -10.82 1.98 -11.52
C LEU A 14 -11.60 3.25 -11.90
N ALA A 15 -11.05 4.44 -11.67
CA ALA A 15 -11.70 5.70 -12.03
C ALA A 15 -12.02 5.76 -13.54
N GLU A 16 -11.08 5.32 -14.41
CA GLU A 16 -11.31 5.22 -15.85
C GLU A 16 -12.40 4.20 -16.23
N ARG A 17 -12.42 3.04 -15.53
CA ARG A 17 -13.29 1.92 -15.88
C ARG A 17 -14.69 2.00 -15.28
N LEU A 18 -14.86 2.75 -14.20
CA LEU A 18 -16.14 2.90 -13.51
C LEU A 18 -16.91 4.16 -13.93
N ASP A 19 -16.28 5.03 -14.73
CA ASP A 19 -16.89 6.28 -15.19
C ASP A 19 -18.20 6.03 -15.92
N GLY A 20 -19.27 6.68 -15.47
CA GLY A 20 -20.61 6.55 -16.05
C GLY A 20 -21.33 5.22 -15.77
N LEU A 21 -20.76 4.34 -14.95
CA LEU A 21 -21.37 3.06 -14.60
C LEU A 21 -22.05 3.11 -13.23
N ALA A 22 -22.95 2.15 -13.01
CA ALA A 22 -23.57 1.91 -11.70
C ALA A 22 -23.20 0.52 -11.19
N VAL A 23 -23.23 0.36 -9.87
CA VAL A 23 -23.06 -0.95 -9.24
C VAL A 23 -24.34 -1.76 -9.42
N GLU A 24 -24.27 -2.90 -10.11
CA GLU A 24 -25.40 -3.83 -10.24
C GLU A 24 -25.57 -4.66 -8.96
N ALA A 25 -24.46 -5.23 -8.46
CA ALA A 25 -24.47 -6.07 -7.27
C ALA A 25 -23.10 -6.16 -6.60
N VAL A 26 -23.11 -6.37 -5.28
CA VAL A 26 -21.93 -6.75 -4.48
C VAL A 26 -22.17 -8.14 -3.88
N GLU A 27 -21.39 -9.13 -4.33
CA GLU A 27 -21.51 -10.53 -3.91
C GLU A 27 -20.39 -10.89 -2.93
N LEU A 28 -20.77 -11.33 -1.73
CA LEU A 28 -19.80 -11.76 -0.70
C LEU A 28 -19.48 -13.24 -0.86
N ALA A 29 -18.26 -13.57 -1.26
CA ALA A 29 -17.75 -14.94 -1.26
C ALA A 29 -17.07 -15.33 0.06
N SER A 30 -16.79 -14.35 0.92
CA SER A 30 -16.30 -14.54 2.29
C SER A 30 -17.02 -13.58 3.24
N ILE A 31 -17.75 -14.11 4.22
CA ILE A 31 -18.47 -13.29 5.20
C ILE A 31 -17.48 -12.43 6.01
N THR A 32 -16.27 -12.92 6.26
CA THR A 32 -15.26 -12.20 7.06
C THR A 32 -14.62 -11.02 6.34
N VAL A 33 -14.82 -10.86 5.02
CA VAL A 33 -14.24 -9.75 4.26
C VAL A 33 -14.92 -8.43 4.60
N LEU A 34 -16.26 -8.43 4.70
CA LEU A 34 -17.02 -7.24 5.06
C LEU A 34 -16.94 -6.99 6.56
N LYS A 35 -16.58 -5.77 6.95
CA LYS A 35 -16.35 -5.36 8.35
C LYS A 35 -17.46 -4.50 8.93
N THR A 36 -18.42 -4.13 8.09
CA THR A 36 -19.60 -3.30 8.46
C THR A 36 -20.87 -4.07 8.20
N PHE A 37 -21.96 -3.68 8.85
CA PHE A 37 -23.28 -4.30 8.69
C PHE A 37 -24.32 -3.31 8.15
N ASP A 38 -24.14 -2.03 8.39
CA ASP A 38 -24.97 -0.94 7.92
C ASP A 38 -24.07 0.18 7.35
N PRO A 39 -24.28 0.56 6.08
CA PRO A 39 -25.23 0.02 5.09
C PRO A 39 -24.91 -1.42 4.66
N PRO A 40 -25.94 -2.22 4.28
CA PRO A 40 -25.73 -3.55 3.75
C PRO A 40 -25.28 -3.51 2.27
N PRO A 41 -24.69 -4.59 1.71
CA PRO A 41 -24.24 -4.62 0.31
C PRO A 41 -25.30 -4.21 -0.73
N GLN A 42 -26.56 -4.49 -0.43
CA GLN A 42 -27.70 -4.14 -1.30
C GLN A 42 -27.94 -2.63 -1.41
N ALA A 43 -27.42 -1.83 -0.48
CA ALA A 43 -27.51 -0.38 -0.55
C ALA A 43 -26.73 0.22 -1.75
N LEU A 44 -25.76 -0.53 -2.28
CA LEU A 44 -25.01 -0.13 -3.47
C LEU A 44 -25.70 -0.52 -4.79
N ALA A 45 -26.73 -1.38 -4.74
CA ALA A 45 -27.38 -1.86 -5.98
C ALA A 45 -28.14 -0.74 -6.68
N GLY A 46 -27.78 -0.48 -7.93
CA GLY A 46 -28.32 0.61 -8.76
C GLY A 46 -27.67 1.96 -8.53
N ALA A 47 -26.79 2.12 -7.55
CA ALA A 47 -26.11 3.37 -7.28
C ALA A 47 -25.07 3.68 -8.37
N PRO A 48 -25.08 4.90 -8.96
CA PRO A 48 -24.02 5.33 -9.87
C PRO A 48 -22.69 5.43 -9.13
N VAL A 49 -21.60 5.23 -9.85
CA VAL A 49 -20.26 5.50 -9.33
C VAL A 49 -19.92 6.96 -9.61
N ASP A 50 -19.74 7.76 -8.57
CA ASP A 50 -19.42 9.18 -8.68
C ASP A 50 -17.93 9.43 -8.76
N ALA A 51 -17.14 8.71 -7.93
CA ALA A 51 -15.70 8.89 -7.89
C ALA A 51 -14.97 7.67 -7.31
N VAL A 52 -13.65 7.62 -7.54
CA VAL A 52 -12.77 6.66 -6.90
C VAL A 52 -11.61 7.41 -6.22
N HIS A 53 -11.45 7.19 -4.93
CA HIS A 53 -10.47 7.88 -4.11
C HIS A 53 -9.44 6.93 -3.48
N ARG A 54 -8.34 7.50 -3.00
CA ARG A 54 -7.33 6.80 -2.22
C ARG A 54 -7.20 7.41 -0.83
N HIS A 55 -7.28 6.58 0.21
CA HIS A 55 -6.92 6.94 1.58
C HIS A 55 -5.76 6.06 2.02
N GLY A 56 -4.53 6.58 1.95
CA GLY A 56 -3.34 5.79 2.24
C GLY A 56 -3.23 4.53 1.36
N LYS A 57 -3.54 3.35 1.93
CA LYS A 57 -3.55 2.05 1.23
C LYS A 57 -4.96 1.51 0.99
N PHE A 58 -5.99 2.30 1.24
CA PHE A 58 -7.37 1.98 0.95
C PHE A 58 -7.77 2.53 -0.42
N VAL A 59 -8.59 1.76 -1.12
CA VAL A 59 -9.36 2.21 -2.29
C VAL A 59 -10.76 2.48 -1.80
N ASP A 60 -11.33 3.59 -2.21
CA ASP A 60 -12.67 4.05 -1.88
C ASP A 60 -13.43 4.34 -3.18
N ILE A 61 -14.53 3.65 -3.39
CA ILE A 61 -15.46 3.84 -4.52
C ILE A 61 -16.71 4.50 -3.94
N ASP A 62 -16.91 5.77 -4.29
CA ASP A 62 -18.10 6.53 -3.93
C ASP A 62 -19.24 6.19 -4.92
N CYS A 63 -20.37 5.76 -4.35
CA CYS A 63 -21.55 5.35 -5.08
C CYS A 63 -22.75 6.08 -4.50
N ASP A 64 -23.05 7.29 -5.00
CA ASP A 64 -24.18 8.12 -4.55
C ASP A 64 -24.15 8.35 -3.02
N GLY A 65 -22.98 8.73 -2.50
CA GLY A 65 -22.76 8.99 -1.06
C GLY A 65 -22.73 7.73 -0.19
N THR A 66 -22.71 6.55 -0.80
CA THR A 66 -22.40 5.29 -0.09
C THR A 66 -21.09 4.73 -0.63
N HIS A 67 -20.12 4.52 0.25
CA HIS A 67 -18.77 4.17 -0.12
C HIS A 67 -18.50 2.67 0.01
N LEU A 68 -17.99 2.05 -1.06
CA LEU A 68 -17.35 0.73 -1.00
C LEU A 68 -15.85 0.93 -0.82
N ILE A 69 -15.36 0.73 0.40
CA ILE A 69 -13.95 0.90 0.73
C ILE A 69 -13.30 -0.45 0.96
N PHE A 70 -12.08 -0.65 0.42
CA PHE A 70 -11.35 -1.88 0.67
C PHE A 70 -9.85 -1.69 0.84
N HIS A 71 -9.25 -2.59 1.63
CA HIS A 71 -7.83 -2.69 1.89
C HIS A 71 -7.33 -4.09 1.50
N LEU A 72 -6.39 -4.14 0.55
CA LEU A 72 -5.92 -5.40 -0.04
C LEU A 72 -4.98 -6.22 0.86
N ALA A 73 -4.54 -5.67 1.98
CA ALA A 73 -3.65 -6.31 2.94
C ALA A 73 -2.38 -6.91 2.30
N LYS A 74 -1.89 -8.08 2.78
CA LYS A 74 -0.63 -8.67 2.30
C LYS A 74 -0.78 -9.43 1.00
N ALA A 75 -1.88 -10.16 0.83
CA ALA A 75 -2.08 -11.13 -0.25
C ALA A 75 -3.28 -10.83 -1.15
N GLY A 76 -4.04 -9.79 -0.81
CA GLY A 76 -5.20 -9.36 -1.59
C GLY A 76 -4.81 -8.73 -2.91
N TRP A 77 -5.67 -8.88 -3.89
CA TRP A 77 -5.55 -8.24 -5.19
C TRP A 77 -6.92 -8.05 -5.85
N LEU A 78 -6.98 -7.13 -6.83
CA LEU A 78 -8.13 -6.91 -7.69
C LEU A 78 -7.91 -7.62 -9.02
N ARG A 79 -8.93 -8.35 -9.48
CA ARG A 79 -9.00 -8.96 -10.79
C ARG A 79 -10.18 -8.35 -11.55
N TRP A 80 -9.90 -7.66 -12.63
CA TRP A 80 -10.88 -7.06 -13.53
C TRP A 80 -11.43 -8.07 -14.54
N TYR A 81 -12.68 -7.87 -14.96
CA TYR A 81 -13.36 -8.61 -16.02
C TYR A 81 -14.10 -7.63 -16.90
N GLU A 82 -13.93 -7.75 -18.22
CA GLU A 82 -14.77 -7.05 -19.20
C GLU A 82 -16.18 -7.66 -19.25
N GLU A 83 -16.30 -8.94 -18.94
CA GLU A 83 -17.56 -9.65 -18.71
C GLU A 83 -17.43 -10.53 -17.47
N VAL A 84 -18.14 -10.17 -16.40
CA VAL A 84 -18.13 -10.91 -15.14
C VAL A 84 -18.78 -12.29 -15.33
N PRO A 85 -18.16 -13.38 -14.81
CA PRO A 85 -18.77 -14.72 -14.89
C PRO A 85 -20.21 -14.72 -14.36
N LYS A 86 -21.15 -15.30 -15.14
CA LYS A 86 -22.59 -15.35 -14.78
C LYS A 86 -22.85 -16.11 -13.47
N ALA A 87 -22.02 -17.12 -13.20
CA ALA A 87 -22.12 -17.86 -11.94
C ALA A 87 -21.79 -16.94 -10.76
N PRO A 88 -22.62 -16.90 -9.70
CA PRO A 88 -22.37 -16.08 -8.54
C PRO A 88 -21.06 -16.49 -7.83
N ALA A 89 -20.44 -15.53 -7.17
CA ALA A 89 -19.29 -15.80 -6.32
C ALA A 89 -19.75 -16.66 -5.11
N ARG A 90 -19.32 -17.93 -5.08
CA ARG A 90 -19.76 -18.86 -4.04
C ARG A 90 -18.89 -18.73 -2.80
N PRO A 91 -19.49 -18.67 -1.61
CA PRO A 91 -18.77 -18.81 -0.36
C PRO A 91 -18.01 -20.14 -0.32
N GLY A 92 -16.73 -20.09 0.06
CA GLY A 92 -15.94 -21.32 0.12
C GLY A 92 -14.44 -21.11 0.28
N LYS A 93 -13.66 -22.12 -0.09
CA LYS A 93 -12.20 -22.14 0.02
C LYS A 93 -11.48 -21.42 -1.14
N GLY A 94 -12.21 -20.84 -2.09
CA GLY A 94 -11.64 -20.13 -3.23
C GLY A 94 -10.90 -18.84 -2.87
N PRO A 95 -10.16 -18.26 -3.81
CA PRO A 95 -9.45 -17.00 -3.59
C PRO A 95 -10.36 -15.77 -3.58
N ILE A 96 -11.56 -15.85 -4.15
CA ILE A 96 -12.50 -14.73 -4.25
C ILE A 96 -13.02 -14.41 -2.84
N ALA A 97 -12.90 -13.15 -2.44
CA ALA A 97 -13.45 -12.65 -1.18
C ALA A 97 -14.75 -11.86 -1.41
N LEU A 98 -14.78 -11.04 -2.46
CA LEU A 98 -15.91 -10.21 -2.84
C LEU A 98 -15.90 -10.01 -4.35
N ARG A 99 -17.09 -9.93 -4.98
CA ARG A 99 -17.28 -9.59 -6.40
C ARG A 99 -18.17 -8.37 -6.51
N VAL A 100 -17.81 -7.45 -7.39
CA VAL A 100 -18.64 -6.32 -7.81
C VAL A 100 -19.04 -6.55 -9.27
N ARG A 101 -20.34 -6.43 -9.54
CA ARG A 101 -20.93 -6.38 -10.91
C ARG A 101 -21.31 -4.96 -11.23
N LEU A 102 -21.09 -4.55 -12.46
CA LEU A 102 -21.42 -3.22 -12.98
C LEU A 102 -22.53 -3.30 -14.02
N SER A 103 -23.17 -2.18 -14.26
CA SER A 103 -24.35 -2.06 -15.13
C SER A 103 -24.12 -2.43 -16.60
N ASP A 104 -22.88 -2.41 -17.08
CA ASP A 104 -22.48 -2.84 -18.42
C ASP A 104 -22.11 -4.32 -18.54
N GLY A 105 -22.17 -5.08 -17.45
CA GLY A 105 -21.78 -6.48 -17.35
C GLY A 105 -20.31 -6.69 -17.03
N SER A 106 -19.49 -5.63 -16.96
CA SER A 106 -18.13 -5.68 -16.46
C SER A 106 -18.09 -5.76 -14.93
N GLY A 107 -16.89 -5.80 -14.34
CA GLY A 107 -16.72 -5.76 -12.89
C GLY A 107 -15.40 -6.34 -12.42
N PHE A 108 -15.32 -6.61 -11.12
CA PHE A 108 -14.08 -7.12 -10.53
C PHE A 108 -14.28 -8.05 -9.35
N ASP A 109 -13.29 -8.90 -9.15
CA ASP A 109 -13.14 -9.69 -7.93
C ASP A 109 -12.05 -9.12 -7.04
N LEU A 110 -12.35 -8.95 -5.76
CA LEU A 110 -11.31 -8.87 -4.74
C LEU A 110 -10.92 -10.29 -4.35
N THR A 111 -9.67 -10.63 -4.57
CA THR A 111 -9.15 -11.97 -4.33
C THR A 111 -8.07 -11.96 -3.26
N GLU A 112 -7.94 -13.01 -2.48
CA GLU A 112 -6.86 -13.16 -1.52
C GLU A 112 -6.31 -14.58 -1.54
N ALA A 113 -5.03 -14.70 -1.88
CA ALA A 113 -4.30 -15.95 -1.84
C ALA A 113 -3.90 -16.34 -0.40
N GLY A 114 -3.66 -17.64 -0.18
CA GLY A 114 -3.19 -18.14 1.11
C GLY A 114 -4.30 -18.41 2.12
N THR A 115 -3.90 -18.95 3.27
CA THR A 115 -4.81 -19.43 4.32
C THR A 115 -5.20 -18.37 5.34
N ARG A 116 -4.30 -17.38 5.59
CA ARG A 116 -4.59 -16.25 6.49
C ARG A 116 -5.24 -15.13 5.68
N LYS A 117 -6.54 -14.96 5.86
CA LYS A 117 -7.33 -13.93 5.20
C LYS A 117 -7.30 -12.65 6.02
N SER A 118 -6.90 -11.54 5.39
CA SER A 118 -6.74 -10.21 6.01
C SER A 118 -7.24 -9.06 5.14
N LEU A 119 -7.68 -9.37 3.90
CA LEU A 119 -8.40 -8.43 3.05
C LEU A 119 -9.65 -7.96 3.78
N ALA A 120 -9.91 -6.65 3.76
CA ALA A 120 -11.04 -6.03 4.41
C ALA A 120 -11.80 -5.14 3.44
N ALA A 121 -13.11 -5.22 3.48
CA ALA A 121 -14.03 -4.32 2.78
C ALA A 121 -15.00 -3.71 3.80
N TYR A 122 -15.43 -2.51 3.50
CA TYR A 122 -16.34 -1.70 4.31
C TYR A 122 -17.38 -1.09 3.39
N ILE A 123 -18.61 -0.99 3.86
CA ILE A 123 -19.66 -0.19 3.22
C ILE A 123 -20.06 0.82 4.28
N VAL A 124 -19.88 2.10 3.99
CA VAL A 124 -20.04 3.21 4.95
C VAL A 124 -20.64 4.43 4.24
N ARG A 125 -21.18 5.38 5.02
CA ARG A 125 -21.64 6.68 4.51
C ARG A 125 -20.52 7.71 4.47
N GLU A 126 -19.57 7.58 5.40
CA GLU A 126 -18.42 8.49 5.47
C GLU A 126 -17.13 7.66 5.50
N PRO A 127 -16.12 7.98 4.70
CA PRO A 127 -14.83 7.28 4.74
C PRO A 127 -14.18 7.27 6.12
N ALA A 128 -14.43 8.30 6.94
CA ALA A 128 -13.91 8.41 8.31
C ALA A 128 -14.51 7.36 9.27
N ASP A 129 -15.63 6.71 8.91
CA ASP A 129 -16.20 5.60 9.69
C ASP A 129 -15.35 4.32 9.59
N VAL A 130 -14.41 4.25 8.64
CA VAL A 130 -13.44 3.16 8.56
C VAL A 130 -12.32 3.40 9.57
N PRO A 131 -12.16 2.54 10.61
CA PRO A 131 -11.21 2.81 11.71
C PRO A 131 -9.77 3.01 11.24
N GLY A 132 -9.38 2.33 10.15
CA GLY A 132 -8.05 2.47 9.57
C GLY A 132 -7.83 3.77 8.82
N ILE A 133 -8.89 4.40 8.30
CA ILE A 133 -8.85 5.72 7.63
C ILE A 133 -8.89 6.84 8.67
N ALA A 134 -9.74 6.73 9.67
CA ALA A 134 -9.91 7.75 10.74
C ALA A 134 -8.61 8.15 11.44
N VAL A 135 -7.61 7.28 11.44
CA VAL A 135 -6.33 7.50 12.14
C VAL A 135 -5.15 7.72 11.20
N LEU A 136 -5.39 7.90 9.90
CA LEU A 136 -4.29 8.14 8.95
C LEU A 136 -3.62 9.47 9.22
N GLY A 137 -2.31 9.45 9.17
CA GLY A 137 -1.50 10.67 9.02
C GLY A 137 -1.66 11.28 7.62
N PRO A 138 -0.98 12.39 7.35
CA PRO A 138 -1.07 13.07 6.07
C PRO A 138 -0.59 12.19 4.91
N ASP A 139 -1.12 12.49 3.73
CA ASP A 139 -0.68 11.90 2.48
C ASP A 139 0.68 12.48 2.08
N PRO A 140 1.73 11.65 1.92
CA PRO A 140 3.07 12.15 1.57
C PRO A 140 3.16 12.74 0.17
N LEU A 141 2.13 12.61 -0.67
CA LEU A 141 2.06 13.23 -1.99
C LEU A 141 1.05 14.39 -2.06
N GLY A 142 0.37 14.71 -0.94
CA GLY A 142 -0.50 15.88 -0.85
C GLY A 142 0.28 17.19 -1.02
N ASP A 143 -0.41 18.22 -1.48
CA ASP A 143 0.19 19.55 -1.74
C ASP A 143 0.57 20.25 -0.44
N ASP A 144 -0.14 19.95 0.64
CA ASP A 144 0.09 20.44 2.01
C ASP A 144 1.17 19.68 2.77
N PHE A 145 1.67 18.55 2.24
CA PHE A 145 2.74 17.78 2.88
C PHE A 145 4.11 18.43 2.63
N THR A 146 4.43 19.43 3.44
CA THR A 146 5.69 20.17 3.34
C THR A 146 6.83 19.51 4.11
N ARG A 147 8.07 19.98 3.87
CA ARG A 147 9.26 19.55 4.63
C ARG A 147 9.14 19.89 6.12
N GLU A 148 8.56 21.04 6.42
CA GLU A 148 8.34 21.52 7.80
C GLU A 148 7.36 20.57 8.52
N GLN A 149 6.22 20.27 7.91
CA GLN A 149 5.24 19.35 8.45
C GLN A 149 5.85 17.95 8.67
N PHE A 150 6.63 17.45 7.70
CA PHE A 150 7.35 16.18 7.86
C PHE A 150 8.30 16.21 9.06
N GLY A 151 9.06 17.31 9.24
CA GLY A 151 9.96 17.50 10.37
C GLY A 151 9.22 17.44 11.71
N GLU A 152 8.09 18.15 11.83
CA GLU A 152 7.25 18.15 13.04
C GLU A 152 6.70 16.76 13.36
N LEU A 153 6.20 16.04 12.35
CA LEU A 153 5.69 14.68 12.49
C LEU A 153 6.79 13.72 12.98
N ILE A 154 7.99 13.83 12.45
CA ILE A 154 9.13 12.99 12.81
C ILE A 154 9.65 13.34 14.21
N ALA A 155 9.77 14.62 14.55
CA ALA A 155 10.27 15.07 15.86
C ALA A 155 9.45 14.53 17.05
N GLY A 156 8.14 14.32 16.85
CA GLY A 156 7.26 13.73 17.85
C GLY A 156 7.44 12.23 18.07
N GLN A 157 8.26 11.55 17.26
CA GLN A 157 8.35 10.08 17.25
C GLN A 157 9.59 9.56 18.00
N LYS A 158 9.51 8.29 18.36
CA LYS A 158 10.61 7.53 18.99
C LYS A 158 10.92 6.28 18.18
N GLY A 159 12.16 5.79 18.30
CA GLY A 159 12.58 4.54 17.66
C GLY A 159 13.28 4.73 16.33
N GLN A 160 13.27 3.68 15.51
CA GLN A 160 13.96 3.66 14.21
C GLN A 160 13.15 4.34 13.13
N VAL A 161 13.82 5.15 12.30
CA VAL A 161 13.22 5.92 11.21
C VAL A 161 12.39 5.05 10.25
N LYS A 162 12.85 3.84 9.93
CA LYS A 162 12.07 2.90 9.10
C LYS A 162 10.74 2.53 9.74
N GLY A 163 10.71 2.34 11.05
CA GLY A 163 9.49 2.05 11.80
C GLY A 163 8.49 3.19 11.72
N VAL A 164 8.97 4.41 11.90
CA VAL A 164 8.19 5.64 11.85
C VAL A 164 7.62 5.90 10.45
N LEU A 165 8.42 5.77 9.38
CA LEU A 165 7.96 5.90 8.00
C LEU A 165 6.85 4.90 7.63
N ARG A 166 6.75 3.76 8.32
CA ARG A 166 5.74 2.72 8.09
C ARG A 166 4.49 2.88 8.96
N ASP A 167 4.52 3.74 9.97
CA ASP A 167 3.35 4.00 10.80
C ASP A 167 2.35 4.87 10.02
N GLN A 168 1.22 4.26 9.69
CA GLN A 168 0.19 4.92 8.89
C GLN A 168 -0.43 6.15 9.57
N ARG A 169 -0.25 6.29 10.89
CA ARG A 169 -0.70 7.46 11.67
C ARG A 169 0.27 8.63 11.55
N VAL A 170 1.51 8.38 11.13
CA VAL A 170 2.54 9.41 10.94
C VAL A 170 2.58 9.84 9.48
N VAL A 171 2.69 8.87 8.56
CA VAL A 171 2.68 9.12 7.11
C VAL A 171 1.86 8.02 6.44
N ALA A 172 0.80 8.39 5.74
CA ALA A 172 -0.08 7.43 5.10
C ALA A 172 0.58 6.75 3.89
N GLY A 173 0.24 5.50 3.63
CA GLY A 173 0.55 4.82 2.38
C GLY A 173 1.91 4.14 2.28
N ILE A 174 2.92 4.51 3.07
CA ILE A 174 4.24 3.86 3.04
C ILE A 174 4.20 2.52 3.78
N GLY A 175 4.84 1.52 3.20
CA GLY A 175 4.97 0.20 3.81
C GLY A 175 6.41 -0.30 3.86
N ASN A 176 6.59 -1.62 3.83
CA ASN A 176 7.91 -2.21 3.99
C ASN A 176 8.81 -1.98 2.79
N ALA A 177 8.24 -2.07 1.56
CA ALA A 177 9.03 -1.92 0.36
C ALA A 177 9.48 -0.47 0.15
N TYR A 178 8.55 0.47 0.12
CA TYR A 178 8.93 1.86 -0.13
C TYR A 178 9.72 2.49 1.01
N SER A 179 9.60 2.04 2.25
CA SER A 179 10.51 2.49 3.31
C SER A 179 11.95 2.00 3.13
N ASP A 180 12.18 0.82 2.52
CA ASP A 180 13.54 0.39 2.12
C ASP A 180 14.09 1.30 1.01
N GLU A 181 13.29 1.55 -0.04
CA GLU A 181 13.66 2.35 -1.20
C GLU A 181 13.96 3.82 -0.82
N ILE A 182 13.09 4.43 -0.02
CA ILE A 182 13.27 5.82 0.47
C ILE A 182 14.56 5.95 1.27
N LEU A 183 14.80 5.05 2.22
CA LEU A 183 16.01 5.11 3.04
C LEU A 183 17.28 4.77 2.25
N HIS A 184 17.18 3.93 1.23
CA HIS A 184 18.29 3.69 0.31
C HIS A 184 18.61 4.94 -0.53
N ALA A 185 17.59 5.60 -1.10
CA ALA A 185 17.75 6.83 -1.87
C ALA A 185 18.32 7.97 -1.01
N ALA A 186 17.82 8.12 0.23
CA ALA A 186 18.32 9.08 1.21
C ALA A 186 19.71 8.77 1.78
N ARG A 187 20.25 7.56 1.53
CA ARG A 187 21.49 7.06 2.12
C ARG A 187 21.48 7.05 3.65
N VAL A 188 20.35 6.65 4.21
CA VAL A 188 20.13 6.60 5.66
C VAL A 188 19.96 5.15 6.12
N SER A 189 20.61 4.81 7.23
CA SER A 189 20.48 3.48 7.84
C SER A 189 19.02 3.23 8.23
N PRO A 190 18.43 2.07 7.90
CA PRO A 190 17.08 1.72 8.38
C PRO A 190 16.99 1.59 9.90
N PHE A 191 18.15 1.50 10.60
CA PHE A 191 18.25 1.44 12.06
C PHE A 191 18.57 2.81 12.69
N ALA A 192 18.73 3.87 11.89
CA ALA A 192 18.93 5.21 12.44
C ALA A 192 17.77 5.57 13.38
N LEU A 193 18.12 6.10 14.56
CA LEU A 193 17.13 6.56 15.52
C LEU A 193 16.62 7.94 15.10
N VAL A 194 15.32 8.15 15.21
CA VAL A 194 14.70 9.44 14.86
C VAL A 194 15.37 10.59 15.62
N GLY A 195 15.60 10.44 16.92
CA GLY A 195 16.22 11.48 17.75
C GLY A 195 17.70 11.78 17.43
N SER A 196 18.34 11.05 16.51
CA SER A 196 19.70 11.29 16.06
C SER A 196 19.78 11.87 14.64
N LEU A 197 18.63 12.16 14.01
CA LEU A 197 18.58 12.76 12.68
C LEU A 197 18.78 14.28 12.79
N ASP A 198 19.75 14.79 12.06
CA ASP A 198 19.91 16.22 11.84
C ASP A 198 19.02 16.73 10.70
N ASP A 199 18.91 18.04 10.56
CA ASP A 199 18.07 18.66 9.53
C ASP A 199 18.49 18.27 8.12
N GLU A 200 19.79 18.17 7.84
CA GLU A 200 20.30 17.74 6.53
C GLU A 200 19.85 16.30 6.21
N THR A 201 19.85 15.41 7.19
CA THR A 201 19.37 14.04 7.01
C THR A 201 17.86 14.00 6.81
N LEU A 202 17.09 14.82 7.54
CA LEU A 202 15.65 14.96 7.34
C LEU A 202 15.32 15.51 5.96
N ASP A 203 16.09 16.48 5.45
CA ASP A 203 15.95 17.00 4.09
C ASP A 203 16.14 15.91 3.04
N ARG A 204 17.19 15.09 3.20
CA ARG A 204 17.44 13.96 2.29
C ARG A 204 16.32 12.92 2.33
N ILE A 205 15.79 12.61 3.53
CA ILE A 205 14.68 11.65 3.66
C ILE A 205 13.42 12.19 3.00
N TYR A 206 13.07 13.47 3.24
CA TYR A 206 11.90 14.10 2.64
C TYR A 206 12.00 14.16 1.11
N ALA A 207 13.13 14.61 0.58
CA ALA A 207 13.37 14.64 -0.87
C ALA A 207 13.26 13.24 -1.49
N ALA A 208 13.91 12.24 -0.89
CA ALA A 208 13.87 10.86 -1.35
C ALA A 208 12.45 10.27 -1.26
N LEU A 209 11.68 10.61 -0.22
CA LEU A 209 10.28 10.19 -0.06
C LEU A 209 9.43 10.69 -1.23
N ARG A 210 9.52 12.00 -1.52
CA ARG A 210 8.78 12.62 -2.63
C ARG A 210 9.20 12.03 -3.98
N GLU A 211 10.50 11.94 -4.25
CA GLU A 211 11.05 11.41 -5.51
C GLU A 211 10.61 9.96 -5.74
N VAL A 212 10.86 9.08 -4.77
CA VAL A 212 10.60 7.64 -4.90
C VAL A 212 9.11 7.37 -5.08
N LEU A 213 8.24 8.01 -4.27
CA LEU A 213 6.80 7.78 -4.37
C LEU A 213 6.20 8.38 -5.64
N THR A 214 6.59 9.60 -6.03
CA THR A 214 6.12 10.22 -7.28
C THR A 214 6.52 9.40 -8.50
N GLY A 215 7.79 8.98 -8.57
CA GLY A 215 8.27 8.13 -9.66
C GLY A 215 7.55 6.78 -9.72
N ALA A 216 7.27 6.17 -8.57
CA ALA A 216 6.56 4.90 -8.50
C ALA A 216 5.07 5.05 -8.88
N VAL A 217 4.41 6.15 -8.49
CA VAL A 217 3.02 6.45 -8.92
C VAL A 217 2.98 6.65 -10.43
N ALA A 218 3.88 7.46 -11.00
CA ALA A 218 3.97 7.65 -12.44
C ALA A 218 4.18 6.33 -13.21
N ALA A 219 5.01 5.43 -12.67
CA ALA A 219 5.23 4.11 -13.26
C ALA A 219 4.02 3.16 -13.14
N ALA A 220 3.13 3.39 -12.17
CA ALA A 220 1.92 2.59 -11.94
C ALA A 220 0.70 3.12 -12.72
N THR A 221 0.63 4.44 -12.95
CA THR A 221 -0.49 5.09 -13.64
C THR A 221 -0.60 4.60 -15.09
N GLY A 222 -1.84 4.36 -15.55
CA GLY A 222 -2.14 3.84 -16.89
C GLY A 222 -1.88 2.34 -17.08
N LYS A 223 -1.43 1.63 -16.04
CA LYS A 223 -1.24 0.18 -16.13
C LYS A 223 -2.50 -0.59 -15.73
N PRO A 224 -2.79 -1.72 -16.42
CA PRO A 224 -3.80 -2.65 -15.96
C PRO A 224 -3.52 -3.14 -14.53
N ALA A 225 -4.58 -3.39 -13.75
CA ALA A 225 -4.46 -3.89 -12.39
C ALA A 225 -3.56 -5.13 -12.27
N ALA A 226 -3.58 -6.02 -13.27
CA ALA A 226 -2.77 -7.23 -13.31
C ALA A 226 -1.24 -6.96 -13.35
N GLU A 227 -0.83 -5.84 -13.94
CA GLU A 227 0.58 -5.50 -14.19
C GLU A 227 1.23 -4.69 -13.06
N LEU A 228 0.44 -4.11 -12.15
CA LEU A 228 0.95 -3.23 -11.09
C LEU A 228 1.97 -3.90 -10.17
N LYS A 229 1.83 -5.21 -9.90
CA LYS A 229 2.80 -5.96 -9.08
C LYS A 229 4.16 -6.10 -9.76
N ASP A 230 4.16 -6.33 -11.06
CA ASP A 230 5.39 -6.50 -11.83
C ASP A 230 6.06 -5.14 -12.06
N ALA A 231 5.28 -4.08 -12.31
CA ALA A 231 5.77 -2.71 -12.33
C ALA A 231 6.47 -2.32 -11.02
N LYS A 232 5.86 -2.66 -9.87
CA LYS A 232 6.51 -2.49 -8.56
C LYS A 232 7.86 -3.17 -8.50
N ARG A 233 7.90 -4.48 -8.80
CA ARG A 233 9.15 -5.28 -8.73
C ARG A 233 10.24 -4.72 -9.62
N ALA A 234 9.90 -4.30 -10.84
CA ALA A 234 10.84 -3.72 -11.78
C ALA A 234 11.46 -2.41 -11.26
N GLY A 235 10.69 -1.60 -10.52
CA GLY A 235 11.14 -0.31 -9.98
C GLY A 235 11.94 -0.39 -8.68
N MET A 236 12.00 -1.54 -8.00
CA MET A 236 12.73 -1.67 -6.72
C MET A 236 14.25 -1.68 -6.94
N ARG A 237 14.97 -0.93 -6.11
CA ARG A 237 16.44 -0.85 -6.09
C ARG A 237 17.07 -1.81 -5.10
N VAL A 238 16.46 -1.99 -3.93
CA VAL A 238 16.95 -2.87 -2.85
C VAL A 238 15.90 -3.84 -2.34
N HIS A 239 14.62 -3.43 -2.28
CA HIS A 239 13.57 -4.29 -1.75
C HIS A 239 13.33 -5.52 -2.62
N GLY A 240 13.45 -6.72 -2.01
CA GLY A 240 13.33 -7.99 -2.72
C GLY A 240 14.54 -8.38 -3.58
N ARG A 241 15.67 -7.66 -3.46
CA ARG A 241 16.88 -7.86 -4.28
C ARG A 241 18.07 -8.35 -3.46
N THR A 242 17.83 -9.06 -2.38
CA THR A 242 18.89 -9.64 -1.53
C THR A 242 19.85 -10.48 -2.35
N GLY A 243 21.16 -10.20 -2.23
CA GLY A 243 22.21 -10.88 -2.97
C GLY A 243 22.53 -10.28 -4.34
N GLU A 244 21.71 -9.36 -4.86
CA GLU A 244 21.99 -8.65 -6.11
C GLU A 244 22.93 -7.46 -5.87
N ALA A 245 23.53 -6.96 -6.95
CA ALA A 245 24.35 -5.75 -6.90
C ALA A 245 23.46 -4.50 -6.68
N CYS A 246 23.87 -3.62 -5.77
CA CYS A 246 23.26 -2.32 -5.59
C CYS A 246 23.41 -1.47 -6.86
N PRO A 247 22.33 -0.92 -7.43
CA PRO A 247 22.39 -0.16 -8.67
C PRO A 247 23.16 1.17 -8.54
N VAL A 248 23.47 1.61 -7.32
CA VAL A 248 24.17 2.88 -7.05
C VAL A 248 25.68 2.67 -6.86
N CYS A 249 26.11 1.64 -6.11
CA CYS A 249 27.51 1.48 -5.75
C CYS A 249 28.11 0.10 -6.10
N GLY A 250 27.31 -0.84 -6.62
CA GLY A 250 27.76 -2.20 -6.97
C GLY A 250 27.94 -3.16 -5.78
N ASP A 251 27.88 -2.69 -4.51
CA ASP A 251 27.94 -3.59 -3.35
C ASP A 251 26.69 -4.48 -3.27
N VAL A 252 26.81 -5.60 -2.56
CA VAL A 252 25.71 -6.56 -2.41
C VAL A 252 24.60 -5.98 -1.54
N VAL A 253 23.35 -6.05 -2.05
CA VAL A 253 22.15 -5.77 -1.25
C VAL A 253 22.00 -6.83 -0.17
N ARG A 254 21.88 -6.41 1.07
CA ARG A 254 21.78 -7.26 2.27
C ARG A 254 20.36 -7.26 2.84
N GLU A 255 20.09 -8.27 3.64
CA GLU A 255 18.81 -8.42 4.33
C GLU A 255 19.02 -8.53 5.85
N VAL A 256 18.11 -7.91 6.61
CA VAL A 256 17.91 -8.22 8.03
C VAL A 256 16.54 -8.84 8.19
N SER A 257 16.48 -10.02 8.82
CA SER A 257 15.23 -10.76 9.03
C SER A 257 14.69 -10.58 10.44
N PHE A 258 13.37 -10.45 10.50
CA PHE A 258 12.54 -10.45 11.70
C PHE A 258 11.57 -11.63 11.66
N ALA A 259 10.79 -11.82 12.70
CA ALA A 259 9.87 -12.96 12.81
C ALA A 259 8.85 -13.03 11.65
N ASP A 260 8.32 -11.90 11.22
CA ASP A 260 7.23 -11.80 10.23
C ASP A 260 7.54 -10.94 9.00
N ARG A 261 8.73 -10.37 8.93
CA ARG A 261 9.18 -9.45 7.89
C ARG A 261 10.68 -9.44 7.75
N SER A 262 11.16 -8.88 6.65
CA SER A 262 12.57 -8.52 6.45
C SER A 262 12.68 -7.09 5.92
N LEU A 263 13.85 -6.51 6.01
CA LEU A 263 14.22 -5.27 5.33
C LEU A 263 15.43 -5.52 4.46
N GLN A 264 15.54 -4.78 3.37
CA GLN A 264 16.69 -4.84 2.49
C GLN A 264 17.40 -3.48 2.46
N TYR A 265 18.71 -3.50 2.36
CA TYR A 265 19.57 -2.30 2.38
C TYR A 265 20.91 -2.57 1.69
N CYS A 266 21.58 -1.48 1.31
CA CYS A 266 22.98 -1.52 0.86
C CYS A 266 23.90 -1.00 1.97
N ALA A 267 24.85 -1.82 2.43
CA ALA A 267 25.73 -1.42 3.51
C ALA A 267 26.62 -0.23 3.13
N THR A 268 27.19 -0.22 1.94
CA THR A 268 28.04 0.86 1.44
C THR A 268 27.27 2.19 1.37
N CYS A 269 26.05 2.19 0.79
CA CYS A 269 25.27 3.41 0.64
C CYS A 269 24.71 3.95 1.97
N GLN A 270 24.33 3.07 2.92
CA GLN A 270 23.48 3.44 4.06
C GLN A 270 24.17 3.34 5.43
N THR A 271 25.26 2.58 5.55
CA THR A 271 25.91 2.31 6.85
C THR A 271 27.43 2.41 6.81
N GLY A 272 27.98 3.09 5.79
CA GLY A 272 29.44 3.25 5.64
C GLY A 272 30.19 1.92 5.50
N GLY A 273 29.56 0.93 4.87
CA GLY A 273 30.13 -0.40 4.64
C GLY A 273 29.93 -1.39 5.82
N LYS A 274 29.35 -0.97 6.93
CA LYS A 274 29.16 -1.82 8.12
C LYS A 274 27.86 -2.61 8.01
N PRO A 275 27.87 -3.96 7.99
CA PRO A 275 26.65 -4.76 8.02
C PRO A 275 25.86 -4.54 9.30
N LEU A 276 24.53 -4.46 9.16
CA LEU A 276 23.62 -4.40 10.30
C LEU A 276 23.50 -5.78 10.97
N ALA A 277 23.25 -5.79 12.28
CA ALA A 277 23.04 -7.02 13.02
C ALA A 277 21.76 -7.73 12.58
N ASP A 278 21.88 -9.02 12.25
CA ASP A 278 20.76 -9.91 11.91
C ASP A 278 20.73 -11.07 12.91
N ARG A 279 19.56 -11.35 13.49
CA ARG A 279 19.36 -12.45 14.45
C ARG A 279 19.72 -13.82 13.89
N ARG A 280 19.61 -14.03 12.56
CA ARG A 280 19.94 -15.30 11.90
C ARG A 280 21.44 -15.53 11.78
N THR A 281 22.21 -14.46 11.60
CA THR A 281 23.65 -14.51 11.33
C THR A 281 24.52 -14.11 12.51
N SER A 282 23.97 -13.36 13.48
CA SER A 282 24.70 -12.86 14.63
C SER A 282 24.73 -13.90 15.76
N LYS A 283 25.86 -14.57 15.93
CA LYS A 283 26.08 -15.54 17.03
C LYS A 283 26.00 -14.91 18.44
N PHE A 284 26.04 -13.59 18.55
CA PHE A 284 26.03 -12.85 19.82
C PHE A 284 24.62 -12.43 20.28
N LEU A 285 23.56 -12.78 19.57
CA LEU A 285 22.19 -12.46 19.91
C LEU A 285 21.35 -13.71 20.27
N LYS A 286 22.03 -14.80 20.62
CA LYS A 286 21.39 -16.02 21.16
C LYS A 286 21.38 -15.98 22.70
#